data_05711bac6586873893b5b87925e6fb66
#
_entry.id   05711bac6586873893b5b87925e6fb66
#
_cell.length_a   1.000
_cell.length_b   1.000
_cell.length_c   1.000
_cell.angle_alpha   90.00
_cell.angle_beta   90.00
_cell.angle_gamma   90.00
#
_symmetry.space_group_name_H-M   'P 1'
#
loop_
_entity.id
_entity.type
_entity.pdbx_description
1 polymer ?
#
loop_
_entity_poly.entity_id
_entity_poly.type
_entity_poly.pdbx_seq_one_letter_code
_entity_poly.pdbx_strand_id
1 'polypeptide(L)'
;MRHETTRIPGVARRLLHLDANGVVAAIKRTKRTWNAAAGGFDLRTFEPANHRTVKLIIAYIQPERLNAVKQALFAREIYKMSVTNALGCGQQGGYVHMYRGATEEVTLHKKMRLAIGVNDDFIEKTIEAIVEGARTGDIGDGKIFVLPMDECVRIRTGERGSAAIG
;
A
#
# COMPACT_ATOMS: atom_id res chain seq x y z
N MET A 1 25.14 36.79 20.46
CA MET A 1 23.82 36.42 19.87
C MET A 1 23.28 35.24 20.68
N ARG A 2 22.25 35.46 21.47
CA ARG A 2 21.65 34.41 22.32
C ARG A 2 20.46 33.85 21.60
N HIS A 3 20.45 32.52 21.32
CA HIS A 3 19.31 31.81 20.80
C HIS A 3 18.27 31.62 21.90
N GLU A 4 17.15 32.26 21.73
CA GLU A 4 15.99 32.18 22.61
C GLU A 4 15.18 30.91 22.20
N THR A 5 15.22 29.90 23.07
CA THR A 5 14.47 28.65 22.89
C THR A 5 13.06 28.87 23.41
N THR A 6 12.11 29.03 22.52
CA THR A 6 10.68 29.16 22.87
C THR A 6 10.18 27.85 23.49
N ARG A 7 10.04 27.81 24.79
CA ARG A 7 9.39 26.70 25.53
C ARG A 7 7.88 26.76 25.29
N ILE A 8 7.33 25.74 24.72
CA ILE A 8 5.89 25.50 24.68
C ILE A 8 5.49 24.84 26.01
N PRO A 9 4.70 25.52 26.89
CA PRO A 9 4.33 24.93 28.17
C PRO A 9 3.11 24.01 28.03
N GLY A 10 3.18 22.85 28.62
CA GLY A 10 1.98 22.18 29.13
C GLY A 10 1.55 20.83 28.55
N VAL A 11 2.23 20.23 27.56
CA VAL A 11 1.75 18.97 26.97
C VAL A 11 2.60 17.73 27.33
N ALA A 12 3.83 17.90 27.76
CA ALA A 12 4.80 16.79 27.84
C ALA A 12 4.81 15.96 29.14
N ARG A 13 4.07 16.32 30.18
CA ARG A 13 4.17 15.66 31.50
C ARG A 13 3.02 14.70 31.87
N ARG A 14 2.02 14.48 31.02
CA ARG A 14 0.84 13.65 31.36
C ARG A 14 0.69 12.34 30.56
N LEU A 15 1.64 12.01 29.69
CA LEU A 15 1.56 10.81 28.82
C LEU A 15 2.24 9.55 29.35
N LEU A 16 2.84 9.60 30.53
CA LEU A 16 3.69 8.51 31.03
C LEU A 16 2.96 7.41 31.83
N HIS A 17 1.62 7.48 32.00
CA HIS A 17 0.86 6.47 32.75
C HIS A 17 -0.57 6.27 32.22
N LEU A 18 -0.75 6.14 30.90
CA LEU A 18 -2.05 5.76 30.33
C LEU A 18 -1.98 4.32 29.85
N ASP A 19 -2.87 3.46 30.36
CA ASP A 19 -3.17 2.17 29.78
C ASP A 19 -3.73 2.29 28.36
N ALA A 20 -3.87 1.19 27.64
CA ALA A 20 -4.33 1.18 26.25
C ALA A 20 -5.68 1.93 26.06
N ASN A 21 -6.56 1.90 27.06
CA ASN A 21 -7.85 2.61 27.04
C ASN A 21 -7.68 4.11 27.23
N GLY A 22 -6.74 4.55 28.08
CA GLY A 22 -6.39 5.95 28.27
C GLY A 22 -5.77 6.60 27.04
N VAL A 23 -4.94 5.87 26.30
CA VAL A 23 -4.35 6.33 25.03
C VAL A 23 -5.44 6.52 23.96
N VAL A 24 -6.38 5.60 23.84
CA VAL A 24 -7.52 5.70 22.91
C VAL A 24 -8.41 6.90 23.27
N ALA A 25 -8.65 7.13 24.55
CA ALA A 25 -9.43 8.28 25.02
C ALA A 25 -8.71 9.62 24.79
N ALA A 26 -7.38 9.67 24.96
CA ALA A 26 -6.56 10.85 24.70
C ALA A 26 -6.52 11.18 23.19
N ILE A 27 -6.42 10.18 22.33
CA ILE A 27 -6.49 10.33 20.86
C ILE A 27 -7.87 10.83 20.43
N LYS A 28 -8.95 10.32 21.03
CA LYS A 28 -10.31 10.81 20.78
C LYS A 28 -10.53 12.26 21.24
N ARG A 29 -9.88 12.69 22.33
CA ARG A 29 -9.98 14.05 22.88
C ARG A 29 -9.16 15.07 22.06
N THR A 30 -7.97 14.72 21.62
CA THR A 30 -7.15 15.56 20.74
C THR A 30 -7.77 15.75 19.36
N LYS A 31 -8.45 14.74 18.82
CA LYS A 31 -9.24 14.88 17.57
C LYS A 31 -10.39 15.91 17.72
N ARG A 32 -10.93 16.08 18.90
CA ARG A 32 -12.04 17.03 19.16
C ARG A 32 -11.62 18.49 19.17
N THR A 33 -10.36 18.79 19.56
CA THR A 33 -9.86 20.16 19.69
C THR A 33 -9.17 20.68 18.43
N TRP A 34 -8.79 19.80 17.51
CA TRP A 34 -8.10 20.17 16.27
C TRP A 34 -9.04 20.68 15.17
N ASN A 35 -10.33 20.39 15.28
CA ASN A 35 -11.35 20.74 14.25
C ASN A 35 -11.93 22.15 14.33
N ALA A 36 -11.51 22.98 15.28
CA ALA A 36 -12.17 24.28 15.49
C ALA A 36 -11.52 25.48 14.80
N ALA A 37 -10.31 25.36 14.24
CA ALA A 37 -9.54 26.52 13.80
C ALA A 37 -9.06 26.55 12.32
N ALA A 38 -9.25 25.50 11.56
CA ALA A 38 -8.90 25.51 10.14
C ALA A 38 -9.94 24.71 9.39
N GLY A 39 -10.61 25.25 8.36
CA GLY A 39 -11.67 24.62 7.54
C GLY A 39 -11.51 23.10 7.38
N GLY A 40 -11.64 22.39 8.48
CA GLY A 40 -11.09 21.05 8.69
C GLY A 40 -12.00 20.01 8.12
N PHE A 41 -11.42 19.08 7.45
CA PHE A 41 -11.92 17.81 7.01
C PHE A 41 -12.75 17.10 8.12
N ASP A 42 -14.08 17.09 8.00
CA ASP A 42 -14.98 16.50 9.00
C ASP A 42 -15.01 14.98 8.84
N LEU A 43 -14.29 14.30 9.74
CA LEU A 43 -14.31 12.84 9.83
C LEU A 43 -15.66 12.25 10.27
N ARG A 44 -16.66 13.08 10.60
CA ARG A 44 -17.99 12.61 11.03
C ARG A 44 -18.92 12.29 9.89
N THR A 45 -18.59 12.71 8.65
CA THR A 45 -19.34 12.37 7.45
C THR A 45 -18.79 11.13 6.74
N PHE A 46 -18.15 10.22 7.49
CA PHE A 46 -17.84 8.91 6.97
C PHE A 46 -19.12 8.06 6.91
N GLU A 47 -19.99 8.40 5.97
CA GLU A 47 -20.97 7.46 5.47
C GLU A 47 -20.25 6.60 4.42
N PRO A 48 -20.27 5.26 4.56
CA PRO A 48 -19.72 4.40 3.51
C PRO A 48 -20.53 4.63 2.24
N ALA A 49 -19.97 5.39 1.31
CA ALA A 49 -20.59 5.64 0.03
C ALA A 49 -20.85 4.31 -0.66
N ASN A 50 -22.13 4.06 -0.93
CA ASN A 50 -22.71 3.06 -1.82
C ASN A 50 -21.77 1.91 -2.24
N HIS A 51 -22.08 0.70 -1.78
CA HIS A 51 -21.41 -0.59 -1.77
C HIS A 51 -20.66 -1.09 -3.04
N ARG A 52 -20.00 -0.24 -3.80
CA ARG A 52 -18.97 -0.72 -4.72
C ARG A 52 -17.69 -0.86 -3.91
N THR A 53 -17.35 -2.09 -3.60
CA THR A 53 -16.15 -2.35 -2.80
C THR A 53 -14.92 -2.08 -3.68
N VAL A 54 -13.97 -1.36 -3.12
CA VAL A 54 -12.67 -1.11 -3.76
C VAL A 54 -11.70 -2.16 -3.24
N LYS A 55 -10.90 -2.73 -4.12
CA LYS A 55 -9.87 -3.72 -3.75
C LYS A 55 -8.48 -3.20 -4.07
N LEU A 56 -7.53 -3.61 -3.25
CA LEU A 56 -6.11 -3.45 -3.53
C LEU A 56 -5.55 -4.80 -4.00
N ILE A 57 -5.11 -4.85 -5.23
CA ILE A 57 -4.43 -6.00 -5.79
C ILE A 57 -2.93 -5.77 -5.64
N ILE A 58 -2.27 -6.67 -4.90
CA ILE A 58 -0.81 -6.69 -4.75
C ILE A 58 -0.30 -7.93 -5.46
N ALA A 59 0.60 -7.74 -6.42
CA ALA A 59 1.25 -8.85 -7.11
C ALA A 59 2.77 -8.77 -6.94
N TYR A 60 3.39 -9.91 -6.67
CA TYR A 60 4.84 -10.09 -6.69
C TYR A 60 5.18 -10.94 -7.90
N ILE A 61 5.96 -10.41 -8.83
CA ILE A 61 6.32 -11.07 -10.09
C ILE A 61 7.84 -11.07 -10.29
N GLN A 62 8.30 -11.84 -11.24
CA GLN A 62 9.70 -11.78 -11.69
C GLN A 62 9.97 -10.44 -12.39
N PRO A 63 11.14 -9.80 -12.19
CA PRO A 63 11.46 -8.50 -12.80
C PRO A 63 11.35 -8.52 -14.32
N GLU A 64 11.76 -9.62 -14.95
CA GLU A 64 11.78 -9.81 -16.41
C GLU A 64 10.37 -9.79 -17.00
N ARG A 65 9.35 -10.14 -16.21
CA ARG A 65 7.95 -10.21 -16.64
C ARG A 65 7.21 -8.87 -16.52
N LEU A 66 7.82 -7.86 -15.91
CA LEU A 66 7.16 -6.58 -15.67
C LEU A 66 6.60 -5.94 -16.96
N ASN A 67 7.35 -5.95 -18.05
CA ASN A 67 6.90 -5.32 -19.29
C ASN A 67 5.70 -6.07 -19.90
N ALA A 68 5.71 -7.39 -19.88
CA ALA A 68 4.59 -8.20 -20.38
C ALA A 68 3.32 -7.97 -19.54
N VAL A 69 3.45 -7.93 -18.21
CA VAL A 69 2.34 -7.62 -17.32
C VAL A 69 1.77 -6.22 -17.57
N LYS A 70 2.63 -5.20 -17.72
CA LYS A 70 2.18 -3.85 -18.07
C LYS A 70 1.39 -3.80 -19.38
N GLN A 71 1.87 -4.49 -20.42
CA GLN A 71 1.17 -4.55 -21.71
C GLN A 71 -0.20 -5.22 -21.57
N ALA A 72 -0.29 -6.34 -20.85
CA ALA A 72 -1.54 -7.06 -20.61
C ALA A 72 -2.55 -6.21 -19.81
N LEU A 73 -2.08 -5.43 -18.82
CA LEU A 73 -2.90 -4.51 -18.03
C LEU A 73 -3.41 -3.36 -18.91
N PHE A 74 -2.55 -2.75 -19.71
CA PHE A 74 -2.91 -1.63 -20.58
C PHE A 74 -3.90 -2.05 -21.66
N ALA A 75 -3.78 -3.26 -22.21
CA ALA A 75 -4.75 -3.83 -23.16
C ALA A 75 -6.16 -3.98 -22.56
N ARG A 76 -6.27 -4.00 -21.22
CA ARG A 76 -7.52 -4.07 -20.45
C ARG A 76 -7.90 -2.73 -19.80
N GLU A 77 -7.30 -1.62 -20.26
CA GLU A 77 -7.55 -0.26 -19.78
C GLU A 77 -7.17 -0.03 -18.29
N ILE A 78 -6.27 -0.85 -17.75
CA ILE A 78 -5.77 -0.73 -16.38
C ILE A 78 -4.42 -0.02 -16.41
N TYR A 79 -4.43 1.30 -16.17
CA TYR A 79 -3.24 2.16 -16.29
C TYR A 79 -2.66 2.57 -14.94
N LYS A 80 -3.49 2.55 -13.88
CA LYS A 80 -3.13 3.09 -12.56
C LYS A 80 -2.48 1.99 -11.72
N MET A 81 -1.17 2.00 -11.63
CA MET A 81 -0.41 1.06 -10.82
C MET A 81 0.81 1.71 -10.20
N SER A 82 1.20 1.24 -9.04
CA SER A 82 2.51 1.53 -8.43
C SER A 82 3.40 0.31 -8.53
N VAL A 83 4.67 0.53 -8.87
CA VAL A 83 5.66 -0.54 -9.01
C VAL A 83 6.84 -0.25 -8.09
N THR A 84 7.25 -1.23 -7.29
CA THR A 84 8.39 -1.14 -6.39
C THR A 84 9.26 -2.38 -6.47
N ASN A 85 10.58 -2.21 -6.28
CA ASN A 85 11.47 -3.35 -6.10
C ASN A 85 11.19 -4.03 -4.75
N ALA A 86 11.25 -5.34 -4.74
CA ALA A 86 11.09 -6.14 -3.53
C ALA A 86 12.12 -7.26 -3.52
N LEU A 87 12.47 -7.73 -2.33
CA LEU A 87 13.22 -8.96 -2.12
C LEU A 87 12.30 -9.97 -1.47
N GLY A 88 12.35 -11.21 -1.92
CA GLY A 88 11.50 -12.26 -1.36
C GLY A 88 12.10 -13.64 -1.53
N CYS A 89 11.72 -14.53 -0.63
CA CYS A 89 12.02 -15.95 -0.73
C CYS A 89 10.71 -16.75 -0.89
N GLY A 90 10.84 -17.94 -1.40
CA GLY A 90 9.74 -18.88 -1.60
C GLY A 90 10.26 -20.28 -1.85
N GLN A 91 9.46 -21.13 -2.49
CA GLN A 91 9.85 -22.51 -2.81
C GLN A 91 11.09 -22.62 -3.72
N GLN A 92 11.49 -21.53 -4.38
CA GLN A 92 12.71 -21.51 -5.19
C GLN A 92 13.98 -21.80 -4.39
N GLY A 93 13.96 -21.64 -3.04
CA GLY A 93 15.16 -21.69 -2.23
C GLY A 93 16.14 -20.56 -2.52
N GLY A 94 17.27 -20.57 -1.85
CA GLY A 94 18.39 -19.69 -2.17
C GLY A 94 19.25 -20.29 -3.30
N TYR A 95 20.12 -19.49 -3.87
CA TYR A 95 21.20 -19.96 -4.75
C TYR A 95 22.55 -19.51 -4.21
N VAL A 96 23.55 -20.31 -4.51
CA VAL A 96 24.91 -20.01 -4.11
C VAL A 96 25.59 -19.21 -5.22
N HIS A 97 26.04 -18.01 -4.87
CA HIS A 97 26.83 -17.18 -5.78
C HIS A 97 28.31 -17.30 -5.43
N MET A 98 29.12 -17.72 -6.40
CA MET A 98 30.55 -17.81 -6.23
C MET A 98 31.21 -16.58 -6.85
N TYR A 99 31.84 -15.73 -6.01
CA TYR A 99 32.54 -14.54 -6.46
C TYR A 99 33.94 -14.52 -5.86
N ARG A 100 34.98 -14.52 -6.70
CA ARG A 100 36.39 -14.48 -6.31
C ARG A 100 36.79 -15.54 -5.26
N GLY A 101 36.20 -16.74 -5.32
CA GLY A 101 36.48 -17.83 -4.39
C GLY A 101 35.76 -17.76 -3.05
N ALA A 102 34.91 -16.73 -2.84
CA ALA A 102 33.99 -16.68 -1.72
C ALA A 102 32.61 -17.20 -2.14
N THR A 103 32.00 -18.01 -1.29
CA THR A 103 30.65 -18.54 -1.49
C THR A 103 29.68 -17.71 -0.70
N GLU A 104 28.73 -17.06 -1.40
CA GLU A 104 27.65 -16.30 -0.78
C GLU A 104 26.32 -16.99 -1.08
N GLU A 105 25.57 -17.33 -0.04
CA GLU A 105 24.22 -17.89 -0.16
C GLU A 105 23.21 -16.75 -0.31
N VAL A 106 22.59 -16.65 -1.49
CA VAL A 106 21.53 -15.67 -1.74
C VAL A 106 20.20 -16.32 -1.39
N THR A 107 19.64 -15.95 -0.24
CA THR A 107 18.36 -16.46 0.25
C THR A 107 17.15 -15.64 -0.25
N LEU A 108 17.39 -14.43 -0.75
CA LEU A 108 16.36 -13.51 -1.23
C LEU A 108 16.52 -13.24 -2.72
N HIS A 109 15.45 -13.44 -3.47
CA HIS A 109 15.38 -13.15 -4.90
C HIS A 109 14.79 -11.75 -5.16
N LYS A 110 15.29 -11.08 -6.20
CA LYS A 110 14.68 -9.83 -6.69
C LYS A 110 13.29 -10.13 -7.23
N LYS A 111 12.31 -9.32 -6.82
CA LYS A 111 10.93 -9.35 -7.29
C LYS A 111 10.46 -7.93 -7.58
N MET A 112 9.45 -7.80 -8.43
CA MET A 112 8.70 -6.57 -8.61
C MET A 112 7.38 -6.69 -7.88
N ARG A 113 7.08 -5.69 -7.03
CA ARG A 113 5.78 -5.57 -6.38
C ARG A 113 4.95 -4.56 -7.14
N LEU A 114 3.81 -4.99 -7.63
CA LEU A 114 2.77 -4.12 -8.18
C LEU A 114 1.70 -3.90 -7.12
N ALA A 115 1.16 -2.69 -7.08
CA ALA A 115 0.01 -2.34 -6.24
C ALA A 115 -1.01 -1.58 -7.11
N ILE A 116 -2.21 -2.12 -7.22
CA ILE A 116 -3.26 -1.66 -8.14
C ILE A 116 -4.57 -1.58 -7.36
N GLY A 117 -5.09 -0.34 -7.19
CA GLY A 117 -6.45 -0.14 -6.66
C GLY A 117 -7.46 -0.27 -7.77
N VAL A 118 -8.48 -1.10 -7.58
CA VAL A 118 -9.52 -1.34 -8.59
C VAL A 118 -10.91 -1.37 -7.99
N ASN A 119 -11.91 -1.03 -8.79
CA ASN A 119 -13.31 -1.30 -8.49
C ASN A 119 -13.65 -2.77 -8.75
N ASP A 120 -14.71 -3.28 -8.14
CA ASP A 120 -15.12 -4.69 -8.23
C ASP A 120 -15.16 -5.22 -9.66
N ASP A 121 -15.68 -4.43 -10.61
CA ASP A 121 -15.83 -4.81 -12.03
C ASP A 121 -14.48 -5.08 -12.73
N PHE A 122 -13.37 -4.62 -12.15
CA PHE A 122 -12.02 -4.74 -12.71
C PHE A 122 -11.15 -5.79 -12.01
N ILE A 123 -11.63 -6.44 -10.95
CA ILE A 123 -10.83 -7.39 -10.16
C ILE A 123 -10.35 -8.54 -11.05
N GLU A 124 -11.28 -9.29 -11.64
CA GLU A 124 -10.96 -10.47 -12.45
C GLU A 124 -10.10 -10.10 -13.68
N LYS A 125 -10.46 -9.02 -14.37
CA LYS A 125 -9.68 -8.52 -15.52
C LYS A 125 -8.23 -8.19 -15.13
N THR A 126 -8.03 -7.62 -13.93
CA THR A 126 -6.69 -7.30 -13.42
C THR A 126 -5.91 -8.55 -13.08
N ILE A 127 -6.54 -9.53 -12.43
CA ILE A 127 -5.93 -10.83 -12.08
C ILE A 127 -5.52 -11.56 -13.34
N GLU A 128 -6.43 -11.69 -14.32
CA GLU A 128 -6.17 -12.34 -15.61
C GLU A 128 -4.99 -11.68 -16.36
N ALA A 129 -4.97 -10.33 -16.41
CA ALA A 129 -3.88 -9.61 -17.06
C ALA A 129 -2.52 -9.87 -16.39
N ILE A 130 -2.49 -9.90 -15.06
CA ILE A 130 -1.25 -10.17 -14.32
C ILE A 130 -0.81 -11.62 -14.57
N VAL A 131 -1.73 -12.59 -14.51
CA VAL A 131 -1.44 -14.00 -14.75
C VAL A 131 -0.92 -14.21 -16.19
N GLU A 132 -1.58 -13.63 -17.18
CA GLU A 132 -1.16 -13.72 -18.57
C GLU A 132 0.26 -13.20 -18.79
N GLY A 133 0.56 -12.02 -18.24
CA GLY A 133 1.87 -11.40 -18.40
C GLY A 133 2.98 -12.02 -17.55
N ALA A 134 2.66 -12.50 -16.34
CA ALA A 134 3.66 -13.00 -15.39
C ALA A 134 3.97 -14.48 -15.50
N ARG A 135 3.01 -15.30 -15.94
CA ARG A 135 3.11 -16.75 -15.93
C ARG A 135 4.20 -17.26 -16.87
N THR A 136 5.10 -18.09 -16.36
CA THR A 136 6.06 -18.88 -17.12
C THR A 136 5.74 -20.37 -17.01
N GLY A 137 5.12 -20.81 -15.93
CA GLY A 137 4.86 -22.18 -15.56
C GLY A 137 5.89 -22.75 -14.59
N ASP A 138 6.93 -21.97 -14.29
CA ASP A 138 8.02 -22.37 -13.39
C ASP A 138 7.78 -21.90 -11.95
N ILE A 139 8.47 -22.55 -11.02
CA ILE A 139 8.52 -22.10 -9.63
C ILE A 139 9.16 -20.71 -9.60
N GLY A 140 8.45 -19.75 -8.98
CA GLY A 140 8.96 -18.37 -8.86
C GLY A 140 8.15 -17.33 -9.61
N ASP A 141 7.11 -17.69 -10.34
CA ASP A 141 6.21 -16.77 -11.05
C ASP A 141 5.57 -15.71 -10.12
N GLY A 142 5.45 -16.04 -8.83
CA GLY A 142 4.99 -15.10 -7.83
C GLY A 142 3.58 -15.40 -7.32
N LYS A 143 2.95 -14.37 -6.74
CA LYS A 143 1.61 -14.48 -6.13
C LYS A 143 0.85 -13.17 -6.27
N ILE A 144 -0.47 -13.28 -6.32
CA ILE A 144 -1.40 -12.15 -6.31
C ILE A 144 -2.20 -12.21 -5.01
N PHE A 145 -2.31 -11.07 -4.33
CA PHE A 145 -3.13 -10.88 -3.14
C PHE A 145 -4.22 -9.86 -3.46
N VAL A 146 -5.46 -10.17 -3.10
CA VAL A 146 -6.60 -9.27 -3.23
C VAL A 146 -7.08 -8.91 -1.84
N LEU A 147 -6.95 -7.63 -1.50
CA LEU A 147 -7.30 -7.12 -0.17
C LEU A 147 -8.50 -6.17 -0.27
N PRO A 148 -9.47 -6.26 0.64
CA PRO A 148 -10.51 -5.24 0.76
C PRO A 148 -9.85 -3.92 1.18
N MET A 149 -10.35 -2.80 0.65
CA MET A 149 -10.00 -1.47 1.13
C MET A 149 -11.22 -0.82 1.78
N ASP A 150 -11.03 -0.30 2.98
CA ASP A 150 -12.09 0.40 3.70
C ASP A 150 -12.38 1.77 3.04
N GLU A 151 -11.34 2.40 2.47
CA GLU A 151 -11.47 3.72 1.88
C GLU A 151 -10.36 3.97 0.85
N CYS A 152 -10.71 4.74 -0.19
CA CYS A 152 -9.77 5.34 -1.12
C CYS A 152 -10.12 6.82 -1.28
N VAL A 153 -9.13 7.70 -1.22
CA VAL A 153 -9.33 9.14 -1.39
C VAL A 153 -8.38 9.66 -2.46
N ARG A 154 -8.91 10.35 -3.46
CA ARG A 154 -8.12 11.03 -4.48
C ARG A 154 -7.60 12.36 -3.92
N ILE A 155 -6.30 12.48 -3.74
CA ILE A 155 -5.67 13.65 -3.08
C ILE A 155 -6.04 14.96 -3.78
N ARG A 156 -6.05 14.99 -5.12
CA ARG A 156 -6.30 16.20 -5.91
C ARG A 156 -7.72 16.76 -5.74
N THR A 157 -8.73 15.91 -5.64
CA THR A 157 -10.16 16.30 -5.70
C THR A 157 -10.92 16.01 -4.41
N GLY A 158 -10.38 15.19 -3.49
CA GLY A 158 -11.07 14.74 -2.30
C GLY A 158 -12.16 13.68 -2.55
N GLU A 159 -12.34 13.22 -3.78
CA GLU A 159 -13.27 12.13 -4.12
C GLU A 159 -12.93 10.87 -3.35
N ARG A 160 -13.96 10.08 -3.00
CA ARG A 160 -13.85 8.91 -2.14
C ARG A 160 -14.40 7.64 -2.78
N GLY A 161 -13.97 6.50 -2.25
CA GLY A 161 -14.46 5.18 -2.65
C GLY A 161 -14.20 4.89 -4.13
N SER A 162 -15.18 4.30 -4.82
CA SER A 162 -15.06 3.91 -6.23
C SER A 162 -14.82 5.09 -7.18
N ALA A 163 -15.36 6.28 -6.88
CA ALA A 163 -15.12 7.49 -7.66
C ALA A 163 -13.66 7.95 -7.60
N ALA A 164 -12.97 7.70 -6.49
CA ALA A 164 -11.55 8.03 -6.35
C ALA A 164 -10.66 7.12 -7.21
N ILE A 165 -11.07 5.89 -7.47
CA ILE A 165 -10.36 4.98 -8.38
C ILE A 165 -10.57 5.42 -9.84
N GLY A 166 -11.82 5.71 -10.22
CA GLY A 166 -12.19 6.16 -11.57
C GLY A 166 -12.19 5.09 -12.61
#